data_4363a6d9875aafc13eb1e4c488053990
#
_entry.id   4363a6d9875aafc13eb1e4c488053990
#
_cell.length_a   1.000
_cell.length_b   1.000
_cell.length_c   1.000
_cell.angle_alpha   90.00
_cell.angle_beta   90.00
_cell.angle_gamma   90.00
#
_symmetry.space_group_name_H-M   'P 1'
#
loop_
_entity.id
_entity.type
_entity.pdbx_description
1 polymer ?
#
loop_
_entity_poly.entity_id
_entity_poly.type
_entity_poly.pdbx_seq_one_letter_code
_entity_poly.pdbx_strand_id
1 'polypeptide(L)'
;MHENTFDCFIAHAGIFDEEALYYTTEEMWFADWDNGGLGRGYLSGSPWSEYPEAVRHYAHDPKLNVEKWNTPILCFHGGMDFRIPYTQGMAAFNCAQMMGVPSKLVVFPQENHWILQPQNALYWHRTYFDWLERWMK
;
A
#
# COMPACT_ATOMS: atom_id res chain seq x y z
N MET A 1 -8.63 7.37 -13.68
CA MET A 1 -9.31 6.48 -12.71
C MET A 1 -10.31 5.63 -13.42
N HIS A 2 -10.48 4.42 -12.92
CA HIS A 2 -11.40 3.45 -13.49
C HIS A 2 -12.73 3.54 -12.75
N GLU A 3 -13.55 4.53 -13.09
CA GLU A 3 -14.86 4.72 -12.46
C GLU A 3 -15.67 3.42 -12.54
N ASN A 4 -16.03 2.86 -11.37
CA ASN A 4 -16.83 1.64 -11.21
C ASN A 4 -16.26 0.38 -11.90
N THR A 5 -14.95 0.31 -12.15
CA THR A 5 -14.34 -0.89 -12.74
C THR A 5 -14.14 -2.01 -11.71
N PHE A 6 -14.01 -1.66 -10.44
CA PHE A 6 -13.75 -2.60 -9.35
C PHE A 6 -14.82 -2.48 -8.27
N ASP A 7 -15.36 -3.60 -7.82
CA ASP A 7 -16.34 -3.66 -6.73
C ASP A 7 -15.71 -3.39 -5.36
N CYS A 8 -14.46 -3.82 -5.16
CA CYS A 8 -13.67 -3.53 -3.96
C CYS A 8 -12.17 -3.69 -4.21
N PHE A 9 -11.37 -3.18 -3.26
CA PHE A 9 -9.93 -3.39 -3.20
C PHE A 9 -9.54 -4.16 -1.94
N ILE A 10 -8.45 -4.93 -2.05
CA ILE A 10 -7.75 -5.53 -0.93
C ILE A 10 -6.26 -5.18 -1.09
N ALA A 11 -5.72 -4.46 -0.13
CA ALA A 11 -4.31 -4.08 -0.07
C ALA A 11 -3.64 -4.84 1.07
N HIS A 12 -2.68 -5.69 0.76
CA HIS A 12 -1.83 -6.36 1.74
C HIS A 12 -0.43 -5.77 1.65
N ALA A 13 0.05 -5.18 2.74
CA ALA A 13 1.34 -4.49 2.79
C ALA A 13 1.50 -3.51 1.59
N GLY A 14 0.42 -2.79 1.28
CA GLY A 14 0.38 -1.88 0.15
C GLY A 14 1.05 -0.55 0.46
N ILE A 15 1.63 0.06 -0.57
CA ILE A 15 2.23 1.39 -0.51
C ILE A 15 1.12 2.43 -0.77
N PHE A 16 1.09 3.48 0.05
CA PHE A 16 0.16 4.59 -0.08
C PHE A 16 0.86 5.91 -0.38
N ASP A 17 2.02 6.13 0.23
CA ASP A 17 2.88 7.30 0.09
C ASP A 17 4.29 6.83 -0.28
N GLU A 18 4.62 6.92 -1.56
CA GLU A 18 5.89 6.47 -2.11
C GLU A 18 7.07 7.29 -1.58
N GLU A 19 6.87 8.58 -1.37
CA GLU A 19 7.90 9.46 -0.82
C GLU A 19 8.21 9.08 0.63
N ALA A 20 7.18 8.89 1.48
CA ALA A 20 7.37 8.44 2.85
C ALA A 20 8.01 7.05 2.92
N LEU A 21 7.65 6.15 1.99
CA LEU A 21 8.27 4.84 1.88
C LEU A 21 9.77 4.93 1.63
N TYR A 22 10.20 5.79 0.70
CA TYR A 22 11.62 5.96 0.37
C TYR A 22 12.49 6.25 1.61
N TYR A 23 11.94 7.01 2.59
CA TYR A 23 12.68 7.36 3.81
C TYR A 23 12.56 6.33 4.94
N THR A 24 11.66 5.36 4.85
CA THR A 24 11.30 4.51 5.99
C THR A 24 11.45 3.00 5.75
N THR A 25 11.66 2.59 4.50
CA THR A 25 11.90 1.18 4.17
C THR A 25 13.28 0.73 4.60
N GLU A 26 13.42 -0.51 5.06
CA GLU A 26 14.73 -1.16 5.27
C GLU A 26 15.45 -1.50 3.96
N GLU A 27 14.73 -1.50 2.82
CA GLU A 27 15.23 -1.87 1.50
C GLU A 27 15.38 -0.65 0.59
N MET A 28 16.15 0.35 0.99
CA MET A 28 16.34 1.59 0.21
C MET A 28 16.83 1.36 -1.22
N TRP A 29 17.64 0.31 -1.44
CA TRP A 29 18.15 -0.06 -2.76
C TRP A 29 17.04 -0.40 -3.76
N PHE A 30 15.97 -0.98 -3.26
CA PHE A 30 14.81 -1.39 -4.06
C PHE A 30 14.09 -0.19 -4.68
N ALA A 31 13.91 0.90 -3.93
CA ALA A 31 13.31 2.12 -4.43
C ALA A 31 14.17 2.76 -5.56
N ASP A 32 15.50 2.78 -5.40
CA ASP A 32 16.41 3.25 -6.46
C ASP A 32 16.34 2.38 -7.72
N TRP A 33 16.21 1.06 -7.52
CA TRP A 33 16.14 0.13 -8.63
C TRP A 33 14.80 0.22 -9.40
N ASP A 34 13.69 0.22 -8.67
CA ASP A 34 12.36 0.17 -9.29
C ASP A 34 11.89 1.54 -9.78
N ASN A 35 12.15 2.61 -9.02
CA ASN A 35 11.65 3.95 -9.34
C ASN A 35 12.62 4.72 -10.23
N GLY A 36 13.92 4.54 -10.05
CA GLY A 36 14.95 5.30 -10.77
C GLY A 36 15.35 4.71 -12.12
N GLY A 37 14.91 3.51 -12.41
CA GLY A 37 15.30 2.76 -13.60
C GLY A 37 16.59 1.97 -13.42
N LEU A 38 16.60 0.77 -14.00
CA LEU A 38 17.65 -0.23 -13.86
C LEU A 38 19.04 0.31 -14.19
N GLY A 39 20.01 0.06 -13.30
CA GLY A 39 21.42 0.33 -13.54
C GLY A 39 21.86 1.80 -13.41
N ARG A 40 20.98 2.72 -12.99
CA ARG A 40 21.31 4.13 -12.81
C ARG A 40 22.02 4.42 -11.49
N GLY A 41 21.91 3.52 -10.49
CA GLY A 41 22.64 3.57 -9.25
C GLY A 41 21.96 4.34 -8.13
N TYR A 42 22.75 4.69 -7.14
CA TYR A 42 22.31 5.28 -5.88
C TYR A 42 21.57 6.62 -6.09
N LEU A 43 20.49 6.82 -5.37
CA LEU A 43 19.59 7.99 -5.41
C LEU A 43 18.85 8.21 -6.73
N SER A 44 18.97 7.30 -7.70
CA SER A 44 18.25 7.46 -8.98
C SER A 44 16.73 7.39 -8.83
N GLY A 45 16.25 6.63 -7.84
CA GLY A 45 14.83 6.50 -7.52
C GLY A 45 14.36 7.42 -6.39
N SER A 46 15.16 8.39 -5.96
CA SER A 46 14.78 9.31 -4.90
C SER A 46 13.62 10.23 -5.30
N PRO A 47 12.84 10.76 -4.32
CA PRO A 47 11.76 11.70 -4.59
C PRO A 47 12.19 13.01 -5.27
N TRP A 48 13.47 13.36 -5.17
CA TRP A 48 14.05 14.55 -5.82
C TRP A 48 14.82 14.21 -7.10
N SER A 49 14.75 12.96 -7.56
CA SER A 49 15.40 12.56 -8.80
C SER A 49 14.78 13.24 -10.01
N GLU A 50 15.62 13.68 -10.92
CA GLU A 50 15.21 14.26 -12.21
C GLU A 50 15.09 13.20 -13.32
N TYR A 51 15.36 11.94 -13.05
CA TYR A 51 15.18 10.87 -14.02
C TYR A 51 13.70 10.70 -14.36
N PRO A 52 13.35 10.60 -15.65
CA PRO A 52 11.96 10.54 -16.10
C PRO A 52 11.15 9.40 -15.48
N GLU A 53 11.79 8.29 -15.16
CA GLU A 53 11.18 7.13 -14.50
C GLU A 53 10.75 7.48 -13.08
N ALA A 54 11.62 8.10 -12.29
CA ALA A 54 11.31 8.52 -10.93
C ALA A 54 10.23 9.61 -10.91
N VAL A 55 10.37 10.62 -11.75
CA VAL A 55 9.36 11.70 -11.89
C VAL A 55 7.98 11.11 -12.21
N ARG A 56 7.91 10.18 -13.15
CA ARG A 56 6.65 9.52 -13.52
C ARG A 56 6.11 8.66 -12.37
N HIS A 57 6.98 7.94 -11.65
CA HIS A 57 6.58 7.09 -10.54
C HIS A 57 5.89 7.93 -9.45
N TYR A 58 6.54 8.96 -8.94
CA TYR A 58 5.97 9.82 -7.90
C TYR A 58 4.74 10.62 -8.36
N ALA A 59 4.60 10.91 -9.65
CA ALA A 59 3.40 11.54 -10.20
C ALA A 59 2.15 10.63 -10.15
N HIS A 60 2.33 9.32 -9.95
CA HIS A 60 1.24 8.35 -9.82
C HIS A 60 1.05 7.85 -8.37
N ASP A 61 1.70 8.47 -7.41
CA ASP A 61 1.58 8.12 -5.99
C ASP A 61 0.09 8.08 -5.56
N PRO A 62 -0.36 6.99 -4.93
CA PRO A 62 -1.76 6.81 -4.50
C PRO A 62 -2.31 7.97 -3.69
N LYS A 63 -1.51 8.57 -2.80
CA LYS A 63 -1.90 9.72 -1.96
C LYS A 63 -2.39 10.93 -2.75
N LEU A 64 -1.93 11.11 -3.99
CA LEU A 64 -2.27 12.26 -4.84
C LEU A 64 -3.68 12.19 -5.43
N ASN A 65 -4.40 11.10 -5.23
CA ASN A 65 -5.72 10.88 -5.81
C ASN A 65 -6.79 10.49 -4.77
N VAL A 66 -6.53 10.73 -3.49
CA VAL A 66 -7.43 10.33 -2.39
C VAL A 66 -8.83 10.93 -2.56
N GLU A 67 -8.93 12.18 -3.02
CA GLU A 67 -10.21 12.87 -3.22
C GLU A 67 -11.13 12.20 -4.27
N LYS A 68 -10.57 11.27 -5.05
CA LYS A 68 -11.32 10.52 -6.07
C LYS A 68 -11.67 9.10 -5.61
N TRP A 69 -11.29 8.71 -4.39
CA TRP A 69 -11.56 7.38 -3.89
C TRP A 69 -13.03 7.19 -3.58
N ASN A 70 -13.60 6.10 -4.09
CA ASN A 70 -14.98 5.73 -3.91
C ASN A 70 -15.21 4.21 -3.79
N THR A 71 -14.15 3.42 -4.00
CA THR A 71 -14.21 1.96 -3.98
C THR A 71 -13.87 1.42 -2.59
N PRO A 72 -14.69 0.54 -2.00
CA PRO A 72 -14.41 -0.08 -0.70
C PRO A 72 -13.01 -0.71 -0.64
N ILE A 73 -12.28 -0.49 0.47
CA ILE A 73 -10.90 -0.98 0.62
C ILE A 73 -10.68 -1.72 1.95
N LEU A 74 -10.09 -2.91 1.86
CA LEU A 74 -9.58 -3.68 3.00
C LEU A 74 -8.05 -3.60 3.00
N CYS A 75 -7.47 -3.11 4.11
CA CYS A 75 -6.02 -3.05 4.29
C CYS A 75 -5.57 -4.11 5.30
N PHE A 76 -4.58 -4.92 4.93
CA PHE A 76 -3.86 -5.82 5.83
C PHE A 76 -2.42 -5.36 6.00
N HIS A 77 -1.89 -5.45 7.23
CA HIS A 77 -0.48 -5.14 7.47
C HIS A 77 0.09 -5.91 8.65
N GLY A 78 1.36 -6.30 8.55
CA GLY A 78 2.15 -6.76 9.69
C GLY A 78 2.68 -5.57 10.50
N GLY A 79 2.55 -5.61 11.82
CA GLY A 79 3.02 -4.53 12.70
C GLY A 79 4.54 -4.40 12.77
N MET A 80 5.27 -5.46 12.38
CA MET A 80 6.73 -5.52 12.30
C MET A 80 7.22 -5.55 10.85
N ASP A 81 6.44 -5.00 9.93
CA ASP A 81 6.84 -4.85 8.54
C ASP A 81 7.76 -3.62 8.41
N PHE A 82 9.05 -3.87 8.21
CA PHE A 82 10.06 -2.82 7.99
C PHE A 82 10.36 -2.61 6.50
N ARG A 83 9.85 -3.49 5.64
CA ARG A 83 9.94 -3.32 4.19
C ARG A 83 8.93 -2.28 3.72
N ILE A 84 7.67 -2.50 4.04
CA ILE A 84 6.58 -1.53 3.85
C ILE A 84 6.00 -1.25 5.25
N PRO A 85 6.41 -0.17 5.93
CA PRO A 85 5.93 0.10 7.28
C PRO A 85 4.40 0.13 7.37
N TYR A 86 3.84 -0.43 8.44
CA TYR A 86 2.38 -0.55 8.61
C TYR A 86 1.64 0.80 8.62
N THR A 87 2.37 1.89 8.81
CA THR A 87 1.86 3.26 8.69
C THR A 87 1.34 3.58 7.29
N GLN A 88 1.82 2.88 6.26
CA GLN A 88 1.32 2.99 4.89
C GLN A 88 -0.14 2.51 4.80
N GLY A 89 -0.42 1.31 5.32
CA GLY A 89 -1.79 0.79 5.39
C GLY A 89 -2.70 1.61 6.30
N MET A 90 -2.17 2.14 7.41
CA MET A 90 -2.90 3.07 8.29
C MET A 90 -3.28 4.35 7.56
N ALA A 91 -2.36 4.95 6.81
CA ALA A 91 -2.62 6.18 6.07
C ALA A 91 -3.70 5.97 5.00
N ALA A 92 -3.60 4.89 4.22
CA ALA A 92 -4.63 4.54 3.24
C ALA A 92 -6.02 4.35 3.89
N PHE A 93 -6.09 3.60 5.00
CA PHE A 93 -7.33 3.40 5.75
C PHE A 93 -7.90 4.72 6.27
N ASN A 94 -7.09 5.56 6.91
CA ASN A 94 -7.54 6.85 7.46
C ASN A 94 -8.06 7.77 6.36
N CYS A 95 -7.37 7.84 5.23
CA CYS A 95 -7.84 8.62 4.08
C CYS A 95 -9.17 8.11 3.55
N ALA A 96 -9.34 6.80 3.40
CA ALA A 96 -10.60 6.20 2.99
C ALA A 96 -11.74 6.54 3.98
N GLN A 97 -11.48 6.47 5.29
CA GLN A 97 -12.45 6.86 6.33
C GLN A 97 -12.84 8.35 6.22
N MET A 98 -11.86 9.24 6.05
CA MET A 98 -12.13 10.68 5.90
C MET A 98 -12.94 10.99 4.63
N MET A 99 -12.77 10.20 3.57
CA MET A 99 -13.54 10.32 2.33
C MET A 99 -14.92 9.64 2.39
N GLY A 100 -15.29 9.02 3.54
CA GLY A 100 -16.53 8.27 3.68
C GLY A 100 -16.56 6.96 2.87
N VAL A 101 -15.41 6.48 2.44
CA VAL A 101 -15.29 5.21 1.70
C VAL A 101 -15.33 4.04 2.69
N PRO A 102 -16.18 3.03 2.47
CA PRO A 102 -16.20 1.82 3.30
C PRO A 102 -14.80 1.21 3.35
N SER A 103 -14.26 1.07 4.56
CA SER A 103 -12.90 0.57 4.72
C SER A 103 -12.71 -0.22 5.99
N LYS A 104 -11.72 -1.13 5.98
CA LYS A 104 -11.31 -1.93 7.13
C LYS A 104 -9.80 -2.02 7.15
N LEU A 105 -9.20 -1.89 8.34
CA LEU A 105 -7.78 -2.12 8.59
C LEU A 105 -7.63 -3.31 9.54
N VAL A 106 -6.76 -4.24 9.19
CA VAL A 106 -6.34 -5.36 10.03
C VAL A 106 -4.82 -5.31 10.17
N VAL A 107 -4.35 -5.06 11.38
CA VAL A 107 -2.93 -5.11 11.72
C VAL A 107 -2.65 -6.36 12.54
N PHE A 108 -1.62 -7.11 12.15
CA PHE A 108 -1.09 -8.25 12.89
C PHE A 108 0.19 -7.82 13.63
N PRO A 109 0.12 -7.49 14.92
CA PRO A 109 1.21 -6.79 15.61
C PRO A 109 2.57 -7.49 15.61
N GLN A 110 2.58 -8.81 15.52
CA GLN A 110 3.79 -9.66 15.59
C GLN A 110 4.16 -10.29 14.23
N GLU A 111 3.48 -9.92 13.17
CA GLU A 111 3.82 -10.36 11.81
C GLU A 111 4.66 -9.30 11.10
N ASN A 112 5.45 -9.77 10.14
CA ASN A 112 6.25 -8.93 9.26
C ASN A 112 5.55 -8.69 7.92
N HIS A 113 6.29 -8.62 6.83
CA HIS A 113 5.75 -8.45 5.48
C HIS A 113 4.85 -9.62 5.04
N TRP A 114 4.99 -10.78 5.64
CA TRP A 114 4.17 -11.97 5.41
C TRP A 114 3.42 -12.36 6.69
N ILE A 115 2.22 -12.88 6.54
CA ILE A 115 1.41 -13.37 7.66
C ILE A 115 1.67 -14.87 7.77
N LEU A 116 2.61 -15.26 8.65
CA LEU A 116 3.15 -16.60 8.72
C LEU A 116 2.60 -17.45 9.89
N GLN A 117 2.16 -16.82 10.97
CA GLN A 117 1.58 -17.56 12.10
C GLN A 117 0.22 -18.15 11.69
N PRO A 118 0.00 -19.47 11.90
CA PRO A 118 -1.19 -20.15 11.36
C PRO A 118 -2.53 -19.54 11.78
N GLN A 119 -2.66 -19.10 13.04
CA GLN A 119 -3.89 -18.46 13.53
C GLN A 119 -4.14 -17.11 12.85
N ASN A 120 -3.08 -16.35 12.58
CA ASN A 120 -3.17 -15.07 11.89
C ASN A 120 -3.50 -15.27 10.40
N ALA A 121 -2.87 -16.26 9.76
CA ALA A 121 -3.15 -16.64 8.39
C ALA A 121 -4.62 -17.06 8.20
N LEU A 122 -5.15 -17.86 9.16
CA LEU A 122 -6.56 -18.27 9.14
C LEU A 122 -7.49 -17.05 9.26
N TYR A 123 -7.19 -16.12 10.18
CA TYR A 123 -7.98 -14.90 10.33
C TYR A 123 -7.88 -14.00 9.09
N TRP A 124 -6.69 -13.88 8.48
CA TRP A 124 -6.46 -13.17 7.24
C TRP A 124 -7.36 -13.71 6.12
N HIS A 125 -7.34 -15.03 5.88
CA HIS A 125 -8.15 -15.66 4.83
C HIS A 125 -9.66 -15.47 5.06
N ARG A 126 -10.14 -15.66 6.29
CA ARG A 126 -11.56 -15.42 6.61
C ARG A 126 -11.96 -13.99 6.31
N THR A 127 -11.19 -13.03 6.81
CA THR A 127 -11.47 -11.59 6.57
C THR A 127 -11.41 -11.23 5.09
N TYR A 128 -10.48 -11.85 4.34
CA TYR A 128 -10.34 -11.67 2.89
C TYR A 128 -11.61 -12.12 2.16
N PHE A 129 -12.07 -13.34 2.41
CA PHE A 129 -13.26 -13.87 1.75
C PHE A 129 -14.54 -13.18 2.20
N ASP A 130 -14.71 -12.86 3.49
CA ASP A 130 -15.84 -12.07 3.99
C ASP A 130 -15.94 -10.71 3.31
N TRP A 131 -14.78 -10.09 3.00
CA TRP A 131 -14.74 -8.82 2.28
C TRP A 131 -15.19 -8.98 0.83
N LEU A 132 -14.73 -10.00 0.12
CA LEU A 132 -15.15 -10.30 -1.25
C LEU A 132 -16.65 -10.61 -1.31
N GLU A 133 -17.16 -11.48 -0.44
CA GLU A 133 -18.60 -11.82 -0.39
C GLU A 133 -19.49 -10.60 -0.14
N ARG A 134 -19.01 -9.66 0.64
CA ARG A 134 -19.74 -8.44 0.95
C ARG A 134 -19.84 -7.47 -0.23
N TRP A 135 -18.82 -7.37 -1.04
CA TRP A 135 -18.68 -6.30 -2.04
C TRP A 135 -18.73 -6.76 -3.48
N MET A 136 -18.34 -7.99 -3.79
CA MET A 136 -18.48 -8.55 -5.15
C MET A 136 -19.94 -8.90 -5.43
N LYS A 137 -20.43 -8.42 -6.53
CA LYS A 137 -21.82 -8.64 -6.98
C LYS A 137 -21.86 -9.66 -8.11
#